data_14a1f862e5df45e2e2bfebb0906e4933
#
_entry.id   14a1f862e5df45e2e2bfebb0906e4933
#
_cell.length_a   1.000
_cell.length_b   1.000
_cell.length_c   1.000
_cell.angle_alpha   90.00
_cell.angle_beta   90.00
_cell.angle_gamma   90.00
#
_symmetry.space_group_name_H-M   'P 1'
#
loop_
_entity.id
_entity.type
_entity.pdbx_description
1 polymer ?
#
loop_
_entity_poly.entity_id
_entity_poly.type
_entity_poly.pdbx_seq_one_letter_code
_entity_poly.pdbx_strand_id
1 'polypeptide(L)'
;MTQEKQENTNMGFSENKKKNKNAPEPTLRRLPVYLYYLERIREEGIINISAPTIGKNLKCDPTQVVKDLAVTGVKGKPRVGYNTYELIHSLEDYLGFNRTNEAFLVGAGNLGSALMAYQEHQSLGVKLIAAFD
;
A
#
# COMPACT_ATOMS: atom_id res chain seq x y z
N MET A 1 3.36 -20.86 50.16
CA MET A 1 2.63 -21.13 48.91
C MET A 1 2.23 -19.80 48.33
N THR A 2 3.06 -19.29 47.44
CA THR A 2 2.83 -18.02 46.76
C THR A 2 2.30 -18.36 45.36
N GLN A 3 1.03 -18.04 45.13
CA GLN A 3 0.48 -18.10 43.77
C GLN A 3 0.87 -16.82 43.04
N GLU A 4 1.78 -16.95 42.09
CA GLU A 4 2.06 -15.90 41.11
C GLU A 4 0.83 -15.70 40.20
N LYS A 5 0.20 -14.56 40.33
CA LYS A 5 -0.75 -14.04 39.35
C LYS A 5 0.03 -13.70 38.10
N GLN A 6 -0.10 -14.51 37.06
CA GLN A 6 0.24 -14.13 35.71
C GLN A 6 -0.73 -13.02 35.29
N GLU A 7 -0.23 -11.80 35.25
CA GLU A 7 -0.90 -10.71 34.53
C GLU A 7 -0.87 -11.00 33.04
N ASN A 8 -2.02 -11.40 32.54
CA ASN A 8 -2.29 -11.48 31.12
C ASN A 8 -2.34 -10.06 30.56
N THR A 9 -1.21 -9.58 30.06
CA THR A 9 -1.14 -8.33 29.30
C THR A 9 -1.77 -8.62 27.94
N ASN A 10 -3.07 -8.42 27.87
CA ASN A 10 -3.83 -8.47 26.63
C ASN A 10 -3.47 -7.20 25.84
N MET A 11 -2.35 -7.25 25.09
CA MET A 11 -2.09 -6.27 24.06
C MET A 11 -3.15 -6.45 22.98
N GLY A 12 -4.14 -5.54 22.97
CA GLY A 12 -5.15 -5.44 21.95
C GLY A 12 -4.50 -5.24 20.59
N PHE A 13 -4.27 -6.33 19.87
CA PHE A 13 -4.03 -6.28 18.46
C PHE A 13 -5.29 -5.74 17.81
N SER A 14 -5.16 -4.51 17.32
CA SER A 14 -6.10 -3.83 16.45
C SER A 14 -6.80 -4.81 15.52
N GLU A 15 -8.11 -4.77 15.55
CA GLU A 15 -9.01 -5.50 14.67
C GLU A 15 -8.47 -5.54 13.25
N ASN A 16 -8.29 -6.75 12.78
CA ASN A 16 -7.94 -7.10 11.42
C ASN A 16 -9.03 -6.55 10.48
N LYS A 17 -8.90 -5.28 10.09
CA LYS A 17 -9.75 -4.69 9.05
C LYS A 17 -9.68 -5.64 7.86
N LYS A 18 -10.77 -6.34 7.57
CA LYS A 18 -10.86 -7.34 6.50
C LYS A 18 -10.48 -6.66 5.19
N LYS A 19 -9.23 -6.83 4.79
CA LYS A 19 -8.76 -6.42 3.46
C LYS A 19 -9.42 -7.33 2.44
N ASN A 20 -10.11 -6.74 1.49
CA ASN A 20 -10.67 -7.51 0.39
C ASN A 20 -9.52 -7.95 -0.52
N LYS A 21 -9.04 -9.18 -0.34
CA LYS A 21 -7.93 -9.74 -1.12
C LYS A 21 -8.28 -9.98 -2.59
N ASN A 22 -9.54 -9.85 -2.97
CA ASN A 22 -10.05 -10.15 -4.30
C ASN A 22 -10.57 -8.89 -5.01
N ALA A 23 -9.78 -7.83 -5.01
CA ALA A 23 -10.14 -6.63 -5.76
C ALA A 23 -10.18 -6.92 -7.28
N PRO A 24 -11.09 -6.30 -8.05
CA PRO A 24 -11.08 -6.40 -9.50
C PRO A 24 -9.75 -5.93 -10.10
N GLU A 25 -9.34 -6.56 -11.19
CA GLU A 25 -8.07 -6.20 -11.86
C GLU A 25 -7.97 -4.71 -12.22
N PRO A 26 -9.02 -4.04 -12.75
CA PRO A 26 -8.95 -2.61 -12.99
C PRO A 26 -8.66 -1.78 -11.74
N THR A 27 -9.21 -2.17 -10.60
CA THR A 27 -8.90 -1.55 -9.30
C THR A 27 -7.44 -1.74 -8.94
N LEU A 28 -6.92 -2.97 -9.04
CA LEU A 28 -5.52 -3.28 -8.73
C LEU A 28 -4.53 -2.46 -9.57
N ARG A 29 -4.86 -2.18 -10.82
CA ARG A 29 -4.05 -1.34 -11.70
C ARG A 29 -4.03 0.13 -11.29
N ARG A 30 -5.11 0.62 -10.68
CA ARG A 30 -5.21 2.01 -10.23
C ARG A 30 -4.57 2.27 -8.87
N LEU A 31 -4.47 1.26 -8.00
CA LEU A 31 -3.92 1.46 -6.64
C LEU A 31 -2.50 2.02 -6.61
N PRO A 32 -1.55 1.56 -7.44
CA PRO A 32 -0.22 2.17 -7.49
C PRO A 32 -0.23 3.64 -7.93
N VAL A 33 -1.15 4.02 -8.80
CA VAL A 33 -1.31 5.42 -9.25
C VAL A 33 -1.78 6.30 -8.09
N TYR A 34 -2.74 5.81 -7.29
CA TYR A 34 -3.16 6.52 -6.07
C TYR A 34 -2.00 6.65 -5.09
N LEU A 35 -1.25 5.60 -4.86
CA LEU A 35 -0.12 5.61 -3.93
C LEU A 35 0.92 6.66 -4.34
N TYR A 36 1.35 6.64 -5.59
CA TYR A 36 2.31 7.62 -6.11
C TYR A 36 1.82 9.07 -5.97
N TYR A 37 0.56 9.31 -6.29
CA TYR A 37 -0.05 10.63 -6.12
C TYR A 37 -0.08 11.06 -4.66
N LEU A 38 -0.48 10.18 -3.74
CA LEU A 38 -0.57 10.45 -2.32
C LEU A 38 0.80 10.72 -1.69
N GLU A 39 1.83 10.01 -2.10
CA GLU A 39 3.20 10.27 -1.66
C GLU A 39 3.65 11.67 -2.03
N ARG A 40 3.36 12.12 -3.25
CA ARG A 40 3.68 13.48 -3.69
C ARG A 40 2.96 14.53 -2.85
N ILE A 41 1.67 14.40 -2.63
CA ILE A 41 0.92 15.39 -1.84
C ILE A 41 1.31 15.38 -0.37
N ARG A 42 1.76 14.25 0.15
CA ARG A 42 2.34 14.17 1.49
C ARG A 42 3.60 15.01 1.61
N GLU A 43 4.47 14.96 0.63
CA GLU A 43 5.69 15.79 0.57
C GLU A 43 5.35 17.29 0.54
N GLU A 44 4.21 17.65 -0.04
CA GLU A 44 3.67 19.01 -0.01
C GLU A 44 3.03 19.40 1.33
N GLY A 45 3.00 18.49 2.30
CA GLY A 45 2.46 18.72 3.64
C GLY A 45 0.95 18.57 3.76
N ILE A 46 0.28 17.98 2.78
CA ILE A 46 -1.17 17.76 2.81
C ILE A 46 -1.50 16.57 3.70
N ILE A 47 -2.22 16.81 4.79
CA ILE A 47 -2.56 15.81 5.80
C ILE A 47 -3.84 15.07 5.47
N ASN A 48 -4.84 15.76 4.93
CA ASN A 48 -6.14 15.20 4.59
C ASN A 48 -6.49 15.49 3.13
N ILE A 49 -7.11 14.53 2.46
CA ILE A 49 -7.55 14.68 1.07
C ILE A 49 -8.88 13.98 0.84
N SER A 50 -9.74 14.62 0.05
CA SER A 50 -11.06 14.09 -0.31
C SER A 50 -11.00 13.26 -1.60
N ALA A 51 -11.94 12.32 -1.74
CA ALA A 51 -12.10 11.56 -2.97
C ALA A 51 -12.39 12.45 -4.19
N PRO A 52 -13.21 13.50 -4.12
CA PRO A 52 -13.37 14.45 -5.23
C PRO A 52 -12.06 15.10 -5.66
N THR A 53 -11.20 15.48 -4.73
CA THR A 53 -9.90 16.07 -5.04
C THR A 53 -8.97 15.07 -5.73
N ILE A 54 -8.90 13.85 -5.22
CA ILE A 54 -8.14 12.76 -5.86
C ILE A 54 -8.66 12.53 -7.28
N GLY A 55 -9.96 12.38 -7.45
CA GLY A 55 -10.59 12.15 -8.75
C GLY A 55 -10.32 13.27 -9.76
N LYS A 56 -10.40 14.52 -9.31
CA LYS A 56 -10.10 15.68 -10.16
C LYS A 56 -8.65 15.66 -10.67
N ASN A 57 -7.69 15.40 -9.78
CA ASN A 57 -6.28 15.43 -10.12
C ASN A 57 -5.84 14.22 -10.96
N LEU A 58 -6.44 13.07 -10.73
CA LEU A 58 -6.15 11.84 -11.48
C LEU A 58 -7.12 11.59 -12.66
N LYS A 59 -8.05 12.50 -12.89
CA LYS A 59 -9.05 12.41 -13.98
C LYS A 59 -9.88 11.13 -13.92
N CYS A 60 -10.33 10.78 -12.74
CA CYS A 60 -11.22 9.64 -12.50
C CYS A 60 -12.44 10.08 -11.68
N ASP A 61 -13.50 9.28 -11.77
CA ASP A 61 -14.74 9.53 -11.04
C ASP A 61 -14.52 9.40 -9.53
N PRO A 62 -14.97 10.35 -8.69
CA PRO A 62 -14.83 10.25 -7.24
C PRO A 62 -15.47 8.99 -6.64
N THR A 63 -16.58 8.53 -7.19
CA THR A 63 -17.23 7.29 -6.77
C THR A 63 -16.32 6.08 -7.01
N GLN A 64 -15.60 6.07 -8.14
CA GLN A 64 -14.62 5.04 -8.44
C GLN A 64 -13.43 5.10 -7.48
N VAL A 65 -12.95 6.29 -7.12
CA VAL A 65 -11.90 6.48 -6.12
C VAL A 65 -12.31 5.85 -4.79
N VAL A 66 -13.52 6.15 -4.30
CA VAL A 66 -14.04 5.58 -3.05
C VAL A 66 -14.10 4.06 -3.10
N LYS A 67 -14.61 3.49 -4.20
CA LYS A 67 -14.68 2.03 -4.38
C LYS A 67 -13.31 1.38 -4.42
N ASP A 68 -12.37 1.98 -5.15
CA ASP A 68 -11.02 1.46 -5.24
C ASP A 68 -10.31 1.47 -3.87
N LEU A 69 -10.38 2.60 -3.17
CA LEU A 69 -9.73 2.74 -1.86
C LEU A 69 -10.38 1.89 -0.76
N ALA A 70 -11.65 1.51 -0.93
CA ALA A 70 -12.36 0.64 0.01
C ALA A 70 -11.69 -0.74 0.17
N VAL A 71 -10.95 -1.23 -0.83
CA VAL A 71 -10.24 -2.52 -0.73
C VAL A 71 -9.15 -2.52 0.33
N THR A 72 -8.60 -1.35 0.67
CA THR A 72 -7.60 -1.19 1.73
C THR A 72 -8.20 -1.23 3.13
N GLY A 73 -9.52 -1.11 3.25
CA GLY A 73 -10.24 -1.01 4.51
C GLY A 73 -10.24 0.39 5.14
N VAL A 74 -9.56 1.36 4.54
CA VAL A 74 -9.59 2.76 4.98
C VAL A 74 -10.85 3.43 4.48
N LYS A 75 -11.50 4.18 5.36
CA LYS A 75 -12.69 4.98 5.05
C LYS A 75 -12.39 6.47 5.23
N GLY A 76 -12.83 7.27 4.27
CA GLY A 76 -12.83 8.71 4.40
C GLY A 76 -13.79 9.17 5.49
N LYS A 77 -13.42 10.21 6.23
CA LYS A 77 -14.30 10.85 7.22
C LYS A 77 -15.12 11.94 6.56
N PRO A 78 -16.43 12.09 6.92
CA PRO A 78 -17.24 13.18 6.42
C PRO A 78 -16.56 14.54 6.67
N ARG A 79 -16.55 15.42 5.66
CA ARG A 79 -15.95 16.76 5.68
C ARG A 79 -14.43 16.83 5.88
N VAL A 80 -13.77 15.73 6.18
CA VAL A 80 -12.31 15.66 6.38
C VAL A 80 -11.63 14.93 5.23
N GLY A 81 -12.26 13.89 4.72
CA GLY A 81 -11.68 12.99 3.72
C GLY A 81 -10.79 11.91 4.33
N TYR A 82 -9.79 11.50 3.58
CA TYR A 82 -8.81 10.51 4.00
C TYR A 82 -7.61 11.16 4.67
N ASN A 83 -7.11 10.54 5.73
CA ASN A 83 -5.79 10.88 6.25
C ASN A 83 -4.72 10.35 5.30
N THR A 84 -3.85 11.21 4.81
CA THR A 84 -2.86 10.89 3.78
C THR A 84 -1.88 9.80 4.25
N TYR A 85 -1.38 9.89 5.48
CA TYR A 85 -0.46 8.88 6.04
C TYR A 85 -1.11 7.52 6.22
N GLU A 86 -2.32 7.50 6.78
CA GLU A 86 -3.07 6.25 6.96
C GLU A 86 -3.35 5.58 5.63
N LEU A 87 -3.75 6.35 4.63
CA LEU A 87 -4.08 5.83 3.31
C LEU A 87 -2.84 5.30 2.58
N ILE A 88 -1.73 6.01 2.61
CA ILE A 88 -0.46 5.57 2.04
C ILE A 88 -0.03 4.25 2.67
N HIS A 89 0.01 4.20 4.01
CA HIS A 89 0.42 2.99 4.72
C HIS A 89 -0.47 1.78 4.39
N SER A 90 -1.78 1.99 4.31
CA SER A 90 -2.73 0.93 3.97
C SER A 90 -2.60 0.47 2.52
N LEU A 91 -2.29 1.36 1.59
CA LEU A 91 -2.01 1.01 0.20
C LEU A 91 -0.70 0.22 0.06
N GLU A 92 0.38 0.67 0.72
CA GLU A 92 1.65 -0.05 0.74
C GLU A 92 1.49 -1.46 1.28
N ASP A 93 0.77 -1.60 2.38
CA ASP A 93 0.50 -2.89 3.00
C ASP A 93 -0.40 -3.78 2.12
N TYR A 94 -1.42 -3.21 1.48
CA TYR A 94 -2.27 -3.95 0.55
C TYR A 94 -1.51 -4.43 -0.69
N LEU A 95 -0.66 -3.59 -1.25
CA LEU A 95 0.17 -3.91 -2.42
C LEU A 95 1.39 -4.79 -2.08
N GLY A 96 1.64 -5.02 -0.81
CA GLY A 96 2.74 -5.85 -0.35
C GLY A 96 4.11 -5.15 -0.32
N PHE A 97 4.17 -3.84 -0.45
CA PHE A 97 5.43 -3.06 -0.45
C PHE A 97 6.11 -3.05 0.92
N ASN A 98 5.36 -3.29 2.00
CA ASN A 98 5.89 -3.43 3.35
C ASN A 98 6.50 -4.81 3.64
N ARG A 99 6.43 -5.73 2.68
CA ARG A 99 6.95 -7.10 2.79
C ARG A 99 8.02 -7.29 1.77
N THR A 100 9.11 -7.95 2.17
CA THR A 100 10.13 -8.37 1.21
C THR A 100 9.68 -9.65 0.54
N ASN A 101 9.41 -9.58 -0.76
CA ASN A 101 9.09 -10.74 -1.58
C ASN A 101 10.35 -11.14 -2.35
N GLU A 102 10.73 -12.39 -2.24
CA GLU A 102 11.84 -12.94 -3.02
C GLU A 102 11.38 -13.20 -4.44
N ALA A 103 12.20 -12.80 -5.39
CA ALA A 103 11.91 -12.97 -6.81
C ALA A 103 13.13 -13.52 -7.57
N PHE A 104 12.85 -14.30 -8.61
CA PHE A 104 13.84 -14.75 -9.56
C PHE A 104 13.73 -13.94 -10.85
N LEU A 105 14.87 -13.60 -11.43
CA LEU A 105 14.92 -12.97 -12.73
C LEU A 105 15.22 -14.03 -13.78
N VAL A 106 14.35 -14.16 -14.76
CA VAL A 106 14.53 -15.05 -15.92
C VAL A 106 14.81 -14.20 -17.15
N GLY A 107 15.94 -14.47 -17.79
CA GLY A 107 16.40 -13.69 -18.93
C GLY A 107 17.33 -12.54 -18.50
N ALA A 108 18.64 -12.76 -18.54
CA ALA A 108 19.65 -11.79 -18.13
C ALA A 108 20.20 -10.97 -19.31
N GLY A 109 19.34 -10.56 -20.25
CA GLY A 109 19.69 -9.63 -21.31
C GLY A 109 19.89 -8.19 -20.80
N ASN A 110 19.91 -7.21 -21.69
CA ASN A 110 20.15 -5.81 -21.32
C ASN A 110 19.18 -5.30 -20.25
N LEU A 111 17.87 -5.60 -20.38
CA LEU A 111 16.87 -5.22 -19.40
C LEU A 111 17.07 -5.96 -18.07
N GLY A 112 17.33 -7.27 -18.13
CA GLY A 112 17.58 -8.09 -16.95
C GLY A 112 18.81 -7.62 -16.17
N SER A 113 19.90 -7.30 -16.86
CA SER A 113 21.12 -6.74 -16.26
C SER A 113 20.87 -5.37 -15.61
N ALA A 114 20.08 -4.52 -16.27
CA ALA A 114 19.69 -3.23 -15.72
C ALA A 114 18.83 -3.38 -14.46
N LEU A 115 17.90 -4.32 -14.43
CA LEU A 115 17.08 -4.63 -13.26
C LEU A 115 17.93 -5.16 -12.10
N MET A 116 18.91 -6.00 -12.36
CA MET A 116 19.83 -6.50 -11.34
C MET A 116 20.69 -5.39 -10.74
N ALA A 117 21.09 -4.40 -11.53
CA ALA A 117 21.86 -3.25 -11.06
C ALA A 117 21.03 -2.22 -10.30
N TYR A 118 19.72 -2.20 -10.50
CA TYR A 118 18.82 -1.27 -9.85
C TYR A 118 18.57 -1.67 -8.38
N GLN A 119 19.07 -0.88 -7.46
CA GLN A 119 19.04 -1.21 -6.03
C GLN A 119 17.72 -0.85 -5.30
N GLU A 120 16.85 -0.11 -5.96
CA GLU A 120 15.61 0.36 -5.33
C GLU A 120 14.48 -0.69 -5.28
N HIS A 121 14.69 -1.90 -5.82
CA HIS A 121 13.70 -2.98 -5.72
C HIS A 121 13.28 -3.28 -4.27
N GLN A 122 14.22 -3.15 -3.34
CA GLN A 122 13.97 -3.45 -1.93
C GLN A 122 12.97 -2.46 -1.31
N SER A 123 12.99 -1.21 -1.78
CA SER A 123 12.01 -0.20 -1.34
C SER A 123 10.59 -0.52 -1.82
N LEU A 124 10.48 -1.29 -2.90
CA LEU A 124 9.22 -1.79 -3.45
C LEU A 124 8.83 -3.17 -2.91
N GLY A 125 9.53 -3.67 -1.89
CA GLY A 125 9.27 -4.97 -1.29
C GLY A 125 9.69 -6.17 -2.16
N VAL A 126 10.61 -5.99 -3.12
CA VAL A 126 11.11 -7.07 -3.98
C VAL A 126 12.60 -7.26 -3.76
N LYS A 127 13.00 -8.50 -3.48
CA LYS A 127 14.41 -8.91 -3.39
C LYS A 127 14.71 -9.91 -4.50
N LEU A 128 15.58 -9.53 -5.41
CA LEU A 128 16.09 -10.44 -6.45
C LEU A 128 17.14 -11.36 -5.83
N ILE A 129 16.87 -12.66 -5.80
CA ILE A 129 17.75 -13.65 -5.17
C ILE A 129 18.58 -14.45 -6.17
N ALA A 130 18.17 -14.53 -7.42
CA ALA A 130 18.91 -15.18 -8.49
C ALA A 130 18.46 -14.66 -9.87
N ALA A 131 19.38 -14.72 -10.82
CA ALA A 131 19.11 -14.45 -12.23
C ALA A 131 19.48 -15.68 -13.06
N PHE A 132 18.65 -16.00 -14.04
CA PHE A 132 18.84 -17.11 -14.97
C PHE A 132 18.85 -16.57 -16.40
N ASP A 133 19.79 -17.03 -17.16
CA ASP A 133 19.91 -16.69 -18.57
C ASP A 133 19.11 -17.67 -19.47
#